data_81fe7e4a3a504bdaaf17856ae82aec9e
#
_entry.id   81fe7e4a3a504bdaaf17856ae82aec9e
#
_cell.length_a   1.000
_cell.length_b   1.000
_cell.length_c   1.000
_cell.angle_alpha   90.00
_cell.angle_beta   90.00
_cell.angle_gamma   90.00
#
_symmetry.space_group_name_H-M   'P 1'
#
loop_
_entity.id
_entity.type
_entity.pdbx_description
1 polymer ?
#
loop_
_entity_poly.entity_id
_entity_poly.type
_entity_poly.pdbx_seq_one_letter_code
_entity_poly.pdbx_strand_id
1 'polypeptide(L)'
;LHIKVPELALVVVTGTPESQRLDFCARNFKESELLDDIHNLSSRLEAGGLTVYSQSELAATERIELLKRASENDVDCVAILLDTQKRTVSQRARQHSTLKDDGFRHAYVLTSLEQIGQTDIERLPLSCNLGEQTGPFDIIGDVHGCIDELDMLLQKLGYDICPESGYRIIHPDGRQIVFLGDLVDRGPDAPAVLRLVMAAVNSGRGFCVPGNHDAKLLRHLNGHKVSITHGLKETLEQFEVQPTEFKLAVQDFLDPLPSHLILDGGKLVVAHAGIKESYQGRSSGRIRAFCHYGDTNGETDSFGLPVRYNWALDYSGEAMVVYGHTPVQNASWLNKTICIDTGCVFGGKLTALRYPSKEVVSVPANKTYYDTPRPFLNSPAWGSANPRNPR
;
A
#
# COMPACT_ATOMS: atom_id res chain seq x y z
N LEU A 1 15.30 25.45 6.52
CA LEU A 1 14.11 24.87 5.92
C LEU A 1 14.29 23.34 5.88
N HIS A 2 13.27 22.58 6.34
CA HIS A 2 13.28 21.11 6.20
C HIS A 2 12.48 20.73 4.95
N ILE A 3 13.14 20.06 4.01
CA ILE A 3 12.53 19.51 2.80
C ILE A 3 12.40 18.00 2.99
N LYS A 4 11.18 17.52 2.91
CA LYS A 4 10.87 16.09 3.02
C LYS A 4 10.92 15.43 1.65
N VAL A 5 11.71 14.35 1.53
CA VAL A 5 11.90 13.60 0.28
C VAL A 5 11.71 12.13 0.57
N PRO A 6 10.82 11.41 -0.17
CA PRO A 6 10.71 9.97 -0.03
C PRO A 6 12.04 9.26 -0.27
N GLU A 7 12.32 8.18 0.45
CA GLU A 7 13.54 7.37 0.28
C GLU A 7 13.66 6.75 -1.11
N LEU A 8 12.53 6.59 -1.81
CA LEU A 8 12.43 6.25 -3.22
C LEU A 8 11.83 7.44 -3.98
N ALA A 9 12.67 8.25 -4.56
CA ALA A 9 12.25 9.42 -5.34
C ALA A 9 13.27 9.81 -6.41
N LEU A 10 12.81 10.44 -7.48
CA LEU A 10 13.63 11.26 -8.37
C LEU A 10 13.59 12.70 -7.87
N VAL A 11 14.74 13.19 -7.37
CA VAL A 11 14.91 14.58 -6.96
C VAL A 11 15.55 15.36 -8.10
N VAL A 12 14.87 16.36 -8.61
CA VAL A 12 15.36 17.25 -9.66
C VAL A 12 15.80 18.56 -9.01
N VAL A 13 17.11 18.79 -8.95
CA VAL A 13 17.68 20.04 -8.43
C VAL A 13 18.07 20.93 -9.61
N THR A 14 17.46 22.11 -9.70
CA THR A 14 17.71 23.05 -10.80
C THR A 14 17.96 24.47 -10.30
N GLY A 15 18.59 25.31 -11.11
CA GLY A 15 18.86 26.72 -10.80
C GLY A 15 20.32 27.12 -10.97
N THR A 16 20.55 28.41 -10.87
CA THR A 16 21.85 29.07 -11.08
C THR A 16 22.26 29.87 -9.84
N PRO A 17 23.55 30.07 -9.59
CA PRO A 17 24.71 29.56 -10.34
C PRO A 17 25.01 28.08 -10.08
N GLU A 18 25.73 27.46 -11.00
CA GLU A 18 26.10 26.03 -10.95
C GLU A 18 26.85 25.64 -9.67
N SER A 19 27.79 26.47 -9.23
CA SER A 19 28.54 26.20 -8.01
C SER A 19 27.66 26.03 -6.77
N GLN A 20 26.63 26.90 -6.62
CA GLN A 20 25.69 26.79 -5.50
C GLN A 20 24.83 25.51 -5.58
N ARG A 21 24.45 25.10 -6.78
CA ARG A 21 23.69 23.88 -7.01
C ARG A 21 24.52 22.63 -6.68
N LEU A 22 25.77 22.58 -7.13
CA LEU A 22 26.68 21.48 -6.84
C LEU A 22 27.00 21.41 -5.33
N ASP A 23 27.28 22.54 -4.68
CA ASP A 23 27.50 22.61 -3.24
C ASP A 23 26.25 22.16 -2.44
N PHE A 24 25.04 22.56 -2.89
CA PHE A 24 23.79 22.10 -2.29
C PHE A 24 23.64 20.58 -2.41
N CYS A 25 23.88 20.02 -3.59
CA CYS A 25 23.78 18.59 -3.83
C CYS A 25 24.81 17.82 -2.98
N ALA A 26 26.08 18.23 -2.98
CA ALA A 26 27.15 17.58 -2.24
C ALA A 26 26.91 17.57 -0.71
N ARG A 27 26.27 18.63 -0.18
CA ARG A 27 25.97 18.73 1.24
C ARG A 27 24.76 17.89 1.66
N ASN A 28 23.75 17.75 0.80
CA ASN A 28 22.46 17.18 1.17
C ASN A 28 22.25 15.74 0.70
N PHE A 29 23.02 15.28 -0.28
CA PHE A 29 22.86 13.96 -0.89
C PHE A 29 24.16 13.20 -0.90
N LYS A 30 24.07 11.86 -0.86
CA LYS A 30 25.24 10.99 -0.98
C LYS A 30 25.71 10.98 -2.43
N GLU A 31 27.02 10.79 -2.64
CA GLU A 31 27.59 10.66 -3.99
C GLU A 31 26.89 9.55 -4.80
N SER A 32 26.59 8.43 -4.13
CA SER A 32 25.85 7.31 -4.74
C SER A 32 24.41 7.64 -5.15
N GLU A 33 23.81 8.71 -4.64
CA GLU A 33 22.46 9.17 -5.01
C GLU A 33 22.49 10.12 -6.22
N LEU A 34 23.64 10.73 -6.52
CA LEU A 34 23.78 11.65 -7.64
C LEU A 34 23.81 10.88 -8.97
N LEU A 35 23.12 11.40 -9.96
CA LEU A 35 23.09 10.85 -11.31
C LEU A 35 24.10 11.60 -12.20
N ASP A 36 25.13 10.89 -12.65
CA ASP A 36 26.18 11.45 -13.50
C ASP A 36 25.72 11.60 -14.95
N ASP A 37 24.96 10.62 -15.45
CA ASP A 37 24.49 10.56 -16.82
C ASP A 37 22.98 10.25 -16.90
N ILE A 38 22.23 11.12 -17.59
CA ILE A 38 20.79 10.97 -17.80
C ILE A 38 20.41 9.66 -18.51
N HIS A 39 21.31 9.07 -19.29
CA HIS A 39 21.07 7.78 -19.93
C HIS A 39 20.92 6.64 -18.95
N ASN A 40 21.52 6.76 -17.76
CA ASN A 40 21.44 5.77 -16.69
C ASN A 40 20.18 5.95 -15.79
N LEU A 41 19.34 6.97 -16.05
CA LEU A 41 18.22 7.29 -15.18
C LEU A 41 17.25 6.10 -15.00
N SER A 42 16.81 5.48 -16.10
CA SER A 42 15.83 4.39 -16.02
C SER A 42 16.36 3.20 -15.21
N SER A 43 17.59 2.75 -15.46
CA SER A 43 18.19 1.65 -14.69
C SER A 43 18.39 1.98 -13.20
N ARG A 44 18.68 3.25 -12.90
CA ARG A 44 18.76 3.73 -11.50
C ARG A 44 17.40 3.71 -10.80
N LEU A 45 16.35 4.17 -11.50
CA LEU A 45 14.99 4.15 -10.97
C LEU A 45 14.46 2.71 -10.82
N GLU A 46 14.81 1.82 -11.75
CA GLU A 46 14.48 0.38 -11.64
C GLU A 46 15.17 -0.27 -10.45
N ALA A 47 16.44 0.04 -10.21
CA ALA A 47 17.19 -0.49 -9.07
C ALA A 47 16.62 -0.04 -7.71
N GLY A 48 15.83 1.04 -7.69
CA GLY A 48 15.25 1.62 -6.48
C GLY A 48 16.22 2.56 -5.76
N GLY A 49 15.69 3.28 -4.78
CA GLY A 49 16.43 4.25 -3.99
C GLY A 49 16.32 5.69 -4.50
N LEU A 50 16.89 6.61 -3.71
CA LEU A 50 16.88 8.02 -4.04
C LEU A 50 17.83 8.30 -5.20
N THR A 51 17.32 8.97 -6.24
CA THR A 51 18.10 9.40 -7.41
C THR A 51 18.00 10.90 -7.56
N VAL A 52 19.15 11.59 -7.66
CA VAL A 52 19.22 13.06 -7.75
C VAL A 52 19.75 13.44 -9.11
N TYR A 53 18.95 14.15 -9.90
CA TYR A 53 19.35 14.74 -11.17
C TYR A 53 19.54 16.24 -10.98
N SER A 54 20.73 16.75 -11.32
CA SER A 54 21.13 18.15 -11.09
C SER A 54 21.49 18.83 -12.40
N GLN A 55 20.72 19.87 -12.79
CA GLN A 55 20.92 20.62 -14.04
C GLN A 55 20.65 22.11 -13.84
N SER A 56 21.42 22.98 -14.51
CA SER A 56 21.29 24.44 -14.35
C SER A 56 19.93 24.95 -14.77
N GLU A 57 19.48 24.54 -15.93
CA GLU A 57 18.18 24.88 -16.51
C GLU A 57 17.58 23.63 -17.14
N LEU A 58 16.28 23.50 -17.01
CA LEU A 58 15.51 22.40 -17.60
C LEU A 58 14.37 22.99 -18.44
N ALA A 59 14.37 22.67 -19.72
CA ALA A 59 13.24 22.97 -20.59
C ALA A 59 11.98 22.19 -20.14
N ALA A 60 10.80 22.71 -20.50
CA ALA A 60 9.54 22.03 -20.17
C ALA A 60 9.49 20.57 -20.70
N THR A 61 10.02 20.35 -21.90
CA THR A 61 10.10 19.03 -22.52
C THR A 61 10.98 18.05 -21.74
N GLU A 62 12.09 18.53 -21.17
CA GLU A 62 12.99 17.72 -20.34
C GLU A 62 12.33 17.37 -19.00
N ARG A 63 11.63 18.31 -18.37
CA ARG A 63 10.90 18.06 -17.15
C ARG A 63 9.81 17.01 -17.35
N ILE A 64 9.05 17.12 -18.44
CA ILE A 64 8.01 16.12 -18.79
C ILE A 64 8.63 14.75 -19.04
N GLU A 65 9.78 14.65 -19.70
CA GLU A 65 10.47 13.37 -19.92
C GLU A 65 10.97 12.75 -18.60
N LEU A 66 11.51 13.55 -17.68
CA LEU A 66 11.91 13.08 -16.35
C LEU A 66 10.71 12.53 -15.56
N LEU A 67 9.60 13.27 -15.55
CA LEU A 67 8.35 12.86 -14.91
C LEU A 67 7.79 11.57 -15.52
N LYS A 68 7.85 11.42 -16.85
CA LYS A 68 7.43 10.22 -17.55
C LYS A 68 8.26 9.01 -17.12
N ARG A 69 9.60 9.12 -17.15
CA ARG A 69 10.50 8.03 -16.73
C ARG A 69 10.29 7.64 -15.25
N ALA A 70 10.09 8.62 -14.37
CA ALA A 70 9.78 8.34 -12.98
C ALA A 70 8.43 7.60 -12.84
N SER A 71 7.39 8.04 -13.55
CA SER A 71 6.08 7.39 -13.56
C SER A 71 6.12 5.97 -14.13
N GLU A 72 6.90 5.72 -15.19
CA GLU A 72 7.11 4.39 -15.76
C GLU A 72 7.76 3.42 -14.76
N ASN A 73 8.54 3.95 -13.81
CA ASN A 73 9.22 3.20 -12.76
C ASN A 73 8.50 3.27 -11.39
N ASP A 74 7.29 3.82 -11.32
CA ASP A 74 6.53 3.98 -10.07
C ASP A 74 7.30 4.75 -8.98
N VAL A 75 8.01 5.82 -9.37
CA VAL A 75 8.83 6.65 -8.49
C VAL A 75 8.25 8.06 -8.42
N ASP A 76 8.16 8.61 -7.20
CA ASP A 76 7.73 10.00 -6.98
C ASP A 76 8.81 10.99 -7.46
N CYS A 77 8.36 12.16 -7.97
CA CYS A 77 9.24 13.25 -8.36
C CYS A 77 9.15 14.44 -7.42
N VAL A 78 10.32 14.94 -7.00
CA VAL A 78 10.48 16.15 -6.18
C VAL A 78 11.33 17.16 -6.93
N ALA A 79 10.83 18.38 -7.12
CA ALA A 79 11.60 19.49 -7.68
C ALA A 79 12.14 20.39 -6.59
N ILE A 80 13.43 20.74 -6.67
CA ILE A 80 14.08 21.77 -5.84
C ILE A 80 14.69 22.81 -6.75
N LEU A 81 14.09 24.01 -6.76
CA LEU A 81 14.57 25.15 -7.54
C LEU A 81 15.38 26.10 -6.66
N LEU A 82 16.65 26.31 -7.00
CA LEU A 82 17.51 27.33 -6.38
C LEU A 82 17.39 28.63 -7.19
N ASP A 83 16.58 29.57 -6.69
CA ASP A 83 16.32 30.87 -7.37
C ASP A 83 16.79 32.03 -6.51
N THR A 84 18.08 32.34 -6.58
CA THR A 84 18.69 33.50 -5.87
C THR A 84 18.59 34.80 -6.66
N GLN A 85 17.97 34.82 -7.83
CA GLN A 85 17.78 36.02 -8.62
C GLN A 85 16.75 36.98 -7.97
N LYS A 86 16.92 38.25 -8.19
CA LYS A 86 15.94 39.27 -7.75
C LYS A 86 14.64 39.16 -8.58
N ARG A 87 13.66 38.43 -8.07
CA ARG A 87 12.34 38.26 -8.68
C ARG A 87 11.24 38.81 -7.79
N THR A 88 10.14 39.24 -8.41
CA THR A 88 8.91 39.63 -7.68
C THR A 88 8.23 38.38 -7.09
N VAL A 89 7.40 38.59 -6.06
CA VAL A 89 6.58 37.54 -5.45
C VAL A 89 5.71 36.83 -6.49
N SER A 90 5.12 37.58 -7.42
CA SER A 90 4.30 36.99 -8.50
C SER A 90 5.09 36.15 -9.49
N GLN A 91 6.33 36.51 -9.81
CA GLN A 91 7.20 35.72 -10.68
C GLN A 91 7.60 34.38 -9.99
N ARG A 92 7.92 34.40 -8.69
CA ARG A 92 8.22 33.19 -7.91
C ARG A 92 7.02 32.26 -7.79
N ALA A 93 5.83 32.83 -7.50
CA ALA A 93 4.60 32.05 -7.45
C ALA A 93 4.29 31.36 -8.78
N ARG A 94 4.53 32.07 -9.91
CA ARG A 94 4.35 31.47 -11.25
C ARG A 94 5.32 30.33 -11.51
N GLN A 95 6.60 30.44 -11.13
CA GLN A 95 7.56 29.35 -11.28
C GLN A 95 7.17 28.11 -10.45
N HIS A 96 6.76 28.33 -9.21
CA HIS A 96 6.29 27.24 -8.34
C HIS A 96 5.03 26.56 -8.91
N SER A 97 4.07 27.37 -9.42
CA SER A 97 2.87 26.86 -10.09
C SER A 97 3.24 26.03 -11.32
N THR A 98 4.16 26.55 -12.18
CA THR A 98 4.62 25.81 -13.38
C THR A 98 5.18 24.42 -13.05
N LEU A 99 6.00 24.28 -12.00
CA LEU A 99 6.53 22.98 -11.60
C LEU A 99 5.41 22.02 -11.15
N LYS A 100 4.42 22.52 -10.42
CA LYS A 100 3.25 21.71 -10.04
C LYS A 100 2.36 21.38 -11.25
N ASP A 101 2.16 22.32 -12.14
CA ASP A 101 1.35 22.14 -13.36
C ASP A 101 2.02 21.15 -14.33
N ASP A 102 3.36 21.08 -14.34
CA ASP A 102 4.11 20.07 -15.08
C ASP A 102 3.93 18.65 -14.49
N GLY A 103 3.51 18.50 -13.21
CA GLY A 103 3.20 17.23 -12.55
C GLY A 103 4.15 16.83 -11.42
N PHE A 104 5.05 17.74 -10.96
CA PHE A 104 5.85 17.45 -9.76
C PHE A 104 4.95 17.42 -8.53
N ARG A 105 4.92 16.29 -7.83
CA ARG A 105 4.10 16.11 -6.62
C ARG A 105 4.50 17.09 -5.51
N HIS A 106 5.82 17.29 -5.38
CA HIS A 106 6.40 18.24 -4.44
C HIS A 106 7.36 19.17 -5.17
N ALA A 107 7.21 20.49 -4.97
CA ALA A 107 8.07 21.50 -5.55
C ALA A 107 8.47 22.52 -4.47
N TYR A 108 9.76 22.75 -4.36
CA TYR A 108 10.36 23.67 -3.40
C TYR A 108 11.16 24.74 -4.14
N VAL A 109 11.01 26.01 -3.72
CA VAL A 109 11.77 27.14 -4.29
C VAL A 109 12.56 27.81 -3.18
N LEU A 110 13.89 27.73 -3.25
CA LEU A 110 14.82 28.36 -2.32
C LEU A 110 15.29 29.69 -2.92
N THR A 111 14.99 30.80 -2.26
CA THR A 111 15.09 32.14 -2.83
C THR A 111 16.23 32.99 -2.31
N SER A 112 17.01 32.48 -1.34
CA SER A 112 18.18 33.16 -0.80
C SER A 112 19.31 32.20 -0.47
N LEU A 113 20.54 32.72 -0.43
CA LEU A 113 21.71 31.96 -0.02
C LEU A 113 21.57 31.42 1.41
N GLU A 114 20.92 32.18 2.28
CA GLU A 114 20.64 31.76 3.64
C GLU A 114 19.71 30.54 3.68
N GLN A 115 18.60 30.58 2.93
CA GLN A 115 17.71 29.43 2.80
C GLN A 115 18.42 28.19 2.24
N ILE A 116 19.20 28.37 1.16
CA ILE A 116 19.99 27.28 0.57
C ILE A 116 20.99 26.72 1.60
N GLY A 117 21.65 27.60 2.36
CA GLY A 117 22.63 27.20 3.38
C GLY A 117 22.04 26.47 4.58
N GLN A 118 20.82 26.83 4.97
CA GLN A 118 20.10 26.27 6.12
C GLN A 118 19.11 25.17 5.77
N THR A 119 19.01 24.79 4.49
CA THR A 119 18.11 23.71 4.08
C THR A 119 18.73 22.36 4.43
N ASP A 120 17.93 21.53 5.06
CA ASP A 120 18.20 20.15 5.37
C ASP A 120 17.19 19.23 4.67
N ILE A 121 17.65 18.07 4.17
CA ILE A 121 16.82 17.07 3.48
C ILE A 121 16.52 15.93 4.44
N GLU A 122 15.26 15.85 4.86
CA GLU A 122 14.73 14.74 5.63
C GLU A 122 14.27 13.63 4.68
N ARG A 123 14.86 12.46 4.78
CA ARG A 123 14.43 11.27 4.03
C ARG A 123 13.26 10.62 4.75
N LEU A 124 12.14 10.53 4.07
CA LEU A 124 10.95 9.86 4.60
C LEU A 124 10.93 8.40 4.16
N PRO A 125 10.92 7.45 5.08
CA PRO A 125 10.65 6.05 4.76
C PRO A 125 9.33 5.92 4.03
N LEU A 126 9.24 4.99 3.08
CA LEU A 126 7.96 4.65 2.46
C LEU A 126 7.05 4.01 3.51
N SER A 127 5.78 4.41 3.54
CA SER A 127 4.80 3.89 4.52
C SER A 127 4.64 2.36 4.47
N CYS A 128 4.97 1.74 3.35
CA CYS A 128 4.96 0.29 3.18
C CYS A 128 6.23 -0.40 3.71
N ASN A 129 7.33 0.35 3.95
CA ASN A 129 8.60 -0.23 4.37
C ASN A 129 8.68 -0.28 5.90
N LEU A 130 8.30 -1.41 6.45
CA LEU A 130 8.39 -1.75 7.86
C LEU A 130 9.40 -2.88 8.09
N GLY A 131 10.50 -2.90 7.36
CA GLY A 131 11.52 -3.94 7.41
C GLY A 131 12.15 -4.15 8.79
N GLU A 132 12.14 -3.14 9.65
CA GLU A 132 12.60 -3.23 11.04
C GLU A 132 11.66 -4.06 11.94
N GLN A 133 10.40 -4.25 11.53
CA GLN A 133 9.44 -5.10 12.22
C GLN A 133 9.70 -6.56 11.86
N THR A 134 10.26 -7.32 12.79
CA THR A 134 10.70 -8.70 12.55
C THR A 134 9.70 -9.76 13.01
N GLY A 135 8.60 -9.34 13.70
CA GLY A 135 7.59 -10.26 14.22
C GLY A 135 7.98 -10.87 15.58
N PRO A 136 7.41 -12.00 15.95
CA PRO A 136 6.56 -12.87 15.12
C PRO A 136 5.18 -12.29 14.79
N PHE A 137 4.63 -12.69 13.64
CA PHE A 137 3.34 -12.19 13.16
C PHE A 137 2.30 -13.32 13.02
N ASP A 138 1.01 -12.95 13.19
CA ASP A 138 -0.14 -13.72 12.76
C ASP A 138 -0.89 -12.90 11.68
N ILE A 139 -0.84 -13.37 10.43
CA ILE A 139 -1.46 -12.68 9.29
C ILE A 139 -2.87 -13.23 9.11
N ILE A 140 -3.89 -12.37 9.24
CA ILE A 140 -5.31 -12.71 9.18
C ILE A 140 -5.84 -12.43 7.78
N GLY A 141 -6.53 -13.40 7.18
CA GLY A 141 -7.19 -13.26 5.88
C GLY A 141 -8.46 -12.41 5.93
N ASP A 142 -9.19 -12.39 4.82
CA ASP A 142 -10.36 -11.56 4.58
C ASP A 142 -11.46 -11.81 5.63
N VAL A 143 -11.83 -10.75 6.38
CA VAL A 143 -12.74 -10.87 7.54
C VAL A 143 -14.19 -10.58 7.17
N HIS A 144 -14.42 -9.58 6.31
CA HIS A 144 -15.77 -9.21 5.84
C HIS A 144 -16.82 -9.13 6.94
N GLY A 145 -16.58 -8.39 8.01
CA GLY A 145 -17.54 -8.20 9.10
C GLY A 145 -17.84 -9.44 9.94
N CYS A 146 -17.13 -10.54 9.77
CA CYS A 146 -17.29 -11.79 10.53
C CYS A 146 -16.57 -11.67 11.89
N ILE A 147 -17.12 -10.88 12.81
CA ILE A 147 -16.49 -10.57 14.09
C ILE A 147 -16.38 -11.79 15.00
N ASP A 148 -17.40 -12.66 15.04
CA ASP A 148 -17.40 -13.85 15.89
C ASP A 148 -16.28 -14.82 15.49
N GLU A 149 -16.09 -15.03 14.17
CA GLU A 149 -15.00 -15.85 13.65
C GLU A 149 -13.63 -15.20 13.88
N LEU A 150 -13.55 -13.88 13.82
CA LEU A 150 -12.31 -13.16 14.13
C LEU A 150 -11.94 -13.36 15.61
N ASP A 151 -12.88 -13.21 16.53
CA ASP A 151 -12.67 -13.45 17.95
C ASP A 151 -12.27 -14.91 18.21
N MET A 152 -12.97 -15.88 17.62
CA MET A 152 -12.63 -17.31 17.73
C MET A 152 -11.22 -17.60 17.20
N LEU A 153 -10.83 -16.99 16.07
CA LEU A 153 -9.51 -17.20 15.50
C LEU A 153 -8.41 -16.59 16.36
N LEU A 154 -8.59 -15.37 16.85
CA LEU A 154 -7.63 -14.71 17.73
C LEU A 154 -7.46 -15.46 19.06
N GLN A 155 -8.53 -15.97 19.65
CA GLN A 155 -8.46 -16.82 20.85
C GLN A 155 -7.70 -18.13 20.55
N LYS A 156 -7.97 -18.77 19.41
CA LYS A 156 -7.26 -19.98 18.97
C LYS A 156 -5.77 -19.74 18.72
N LEU A 157 -5.41 -18.53 18.28
CA LEU A 157 -4.01 -18.10 18.11
C LEU A 157 -3.32 -17.77 19.42
N GLY A 158 -4.07 -17.62 20.53
CA GLY A 158 -3.56 -17.33 21.87
C GLY A 158 -3.61 -15.87 22.28
N TYR A 159 -4.41 -15.05 21.61
CA TYR A 159 -4.61 -13.65 22.01
C TYR A 159 -5.64 -13.52 23.11
N ASP A 160 -5.31 -12.70 24.10
CA ASP A 160 -6.28 -12.21 25.09
C ASP A 160 -6.96 -10.96 24.55
N ILE A 161 -8.28 -11.01 24.43
CA ILE A 161 -9.12 -9.93 23.92
C ILE A 161 -10.02 -9.43 25.05
N CYS A 162 -9.89 -8.14 25.39
CA CYS A 162 -10.74 -7.50 26.41
C CYS A 162 -11.57 -6.39 25.74
N PRO A 163 -12.81 -6.66 25.34
CA PRO A 163 -13.68 -5.67 24.68
C PRO A 163 -14.03 -4.48 25.59
N GLU A 164 -14.18 -4.71 26.90
CA GLU A 164 -14.60 -3.72 27.90
C GLU A 164 -13.65 -2.51 28.03
N SER A 165 -12.38 -2.67 27.61
CA SER A 165 -11.36 -1.62 27.61
C SER A 165 -11.07 -1.04 26.22
N GLY A 166 -12.02 -1.13 25.28
CA GLY A 166 -11.84 -0.66 23.90
C GLY A 166 -10.99 -1.60 23.05
N TYR A 167 -11.18 -2.91 23.17
CA TYR A 167 -10.42 -3.96 22.49
C TYR A 167 -8.92 -3.94 22.83
N ARG A 168 -8.59 -4.22 24.08
CA ARG A 168 -7.21 -4.52 24.43
C ARG A 168 -6.85 -5.92 23.92
N ILE A 169 -5.91 -6.01 22.97
CA ILE A 169 -5.49 -7.26 22.33
C ILE A 169 -4.03 -7.53 22.69
N ILE A 170 -3.74 -8.66 23.32
CA ILE A 170 -2.38 -9.00 23.76
C ILE A 170 -2.12 -10.47 23.48
N HIS A 171 -0.91 -10.77 22.95
CA HIS A 171 -0.38 -12.13 22.89
C HIS A 171 0.75 -12.28 23.92
N PRO A 172 0.79 -13.35 24.74
CA PRO A 172 1.81 -13.53 25.78
C PRO A 172 3.24 -13.58 25.22
N ASP A 173 3.42 -14.12 24.02
CA ASP A 173 4.72 -14.20 23.35
C ASP A 173 5.04 -12.92 22.52
N GLY A 174 4.29 -11.85 22.68
CA GLY A 174 4.52 -10.60 21.97
C GLY A 174 4.24 -10.64 20.47
N ARG A 175 3.47 -11.63 19.98
CA ARG A 175 3.09 -11.71 18.56
C ARG A 175 2.24 -10.51 18.17
N GLN A 176 2.42 -10.03 16.93
CA GLN A 176 1.67 -8.92 16.37
C GLN A 176 0.74 -9.44 15.25
N ILE A 177 -0.39 -8.76 15.07
CA ILE A 177 -1.37 -9.13 14.06
C ILE A 177 -1.11 -8.33 12.78
N VAL A 178 -1.27 -8.97 11.62
CA VAL A 178 -1.31 -8.28 10.32
C VAL A 178 -2.64 -8.59 9.65
N PHE A 179 -3.47 -7.58 9.45
CA PHE A 179 -4.76 -7.74 8.75
C PHE A 179 -4.57 -7.53 7.25
N LEU A 180 -5.11 -8.46 6.48
CA LEU A 180 -4.95 -8.51 5.02
C LEU A 180 -5.93 -7.61 4.25
N GLY A 181 -6.80 -6.90 4.96
CA GLY A 181 -7.87 -6.08 4.38
C GLY A 181 -9.17 -6.84 4.17
N ASP A 182 -10.05 -6.25 3.37
CA ASP A 182 -11.44 -6.68 3.22
C ASP A 182 -12.11 -6.91 4.59
N LEU A 183 -12.02 -5.88 5.43
CA LEU A 183 -12.56 -5.87 6.78
C LEU A 183 -14.08 -5.75 6.79
N VAL A 184 -14.63 -5.12 5.75
CA VAL A 184 -16.03 -4.72 5.64
C VAL A 184 -16.76 -5.45 4.52
N ASP A 185 -18.04 -5.17 4.40
CA ASP A 185 -18.99 -5.68 3.40
C ASP A 185 -19.41 -7.14 3.64
N ARG A 186 -20.65 -7.47 3.24
CA ARG A 186 -21.24 -8.82 3.24
C ARG A 186 -21.60 -9.38 4.60
N GLY A 187 -20.73 -9.22 5.58
CA GLY A 187 -20.87 -9.88 6.89
C GLY A 187 -21.69 -9.12 7.91
N PRO A 188 -21.88 -9.71 9.09
CA PRO A 188 -22.89 -9.27 10.06
C PRO A 188 -22.53 -7.99 10.82
N ASP A 189 -21.24 -7.69 11.05
CA ASP A 189 -20.83 -6.55 11.88
C ASP A 189 -19.49 -5.96 11.45
N ALA A 190 -19.50 -5.20 10.36
CA ALA A 190 -18.32 -4.46 9.89
C ALA A 190 -17.83 -3.40 10.91
N PRO A 191 -18.72 -2.66 11.64
CA PRO A 191 -18.29 -1.73 12.67
C PRO A 191 -17.51 -2.38 13.83
N ALA A 192 -17.90 -3.57 14.29
CA ALA A 192 -17.17 -4.27 15.34
C ALA A 192 -15.79 -4.72 14.89
N VAL A 193 -15.67 -5.28 13.67
CA VAL A 193 -14.39 -5.64 13.06
C VAL A 193 -13.49 -4.41 12.98
N LEU A 194 -14.00 -3.28 12.46
CA LEU A 194 -13.21 -2.04 12.35
C LEU A 194 -12.71 -1.55 13.71
N ARG A 195 -13.56 -1.58 14.77
CA ARG A 195 -13.13 -1.19 16.11
C ARG A 195 -12.00 -2.05 16.63
N LEU A 196 -12.09 -3.36 16.45
CA LEU A 196 -11.06 -4.30 16.87
C LEU A 196 -9.74 -4.05 16.11
N VAL A 197 -9.82 -3.94 14.80
CA VAL A 197 -8.63 -3.71 13.93
C VAL A 197 -7.98 -2.36 14.22
N MET A 198 -8.78 -1.29 14.34
CA MET A 198 -8.30 0.04 14.71
C MET A 198 -7.60 0.02 16.07
N ALA A 199 -8.17 -0.68 17.06
CA ALA A 199 -7.57 -0.81 18.39
C ALA A 199 -6.23 -1.55 18.34
N ALA A 200 -6.13 -2.65 17.58
CA ALA A 200 -4.90 -3.39 17.40
C ALA A 200 -3.80 -2.53 16.76
N VAL A 201 -4.14 -1.82 15.68
CA VAL A 201 -3.18 -0.98 14.95
C VAL A 201 -2.78 0.25 15.77
N ASN A 202 -3.73 0.97 16.35
CA ASN A 202 -3.47 2.17 17.16
C ASN A 202 -2.64 1.89 18.41
N SER A 203 -2.74 0.66 18.98
CA SER A 203 -1.90 0.24 20.09
C SER A 203 -0.48 -0.21 19.69
N GLY A 204 -0.14 -0.18 18.40
CA GLY A 204 1.14 -0.67 17.89
C GLY A 204 1.29 -2.20 17.93
N ARG A 205 0.19 -2.93 18.15
CA ARG A 205 0.17 -4.40 18.23
C ARG A 205 -0.30 -5.07 16.96
N GLY A 206 -0.67 -4.28 15.95
CA GLY A 206 -1.10 -4.77 14.66
C GLY A 206 -0.73 -3.85 13.52
N PHE A 207 -0.83 -4.40 12.32
CA PHE A 207 -0.67 -3.72 11.05
C PHE A 207 -1.86 -4.07 10.16
N CYS A 208 -2.14 -3.23 9.18
CA CYS A 208 -3.24 -3.46 8.25
C CYS A 208 -2.87 -2.96 6.85
N VAL A 209 -3.23 -3.71 5.84
CA VAL A 209 -3.32 -3.25 4.46
C VAL A 209 -4.79 -3.16 4.06
N PRO A 210 -5.22 -2.19 3.24
CA PRO A 210 -6.60 -2.09 2.83
C PRO A 210 -6.91 -3.11 1.73
N GLY A 211 -8.09 -3.74 1.80
CA GLY A 211 -8.67 -4.47 0.69
C GLY A 211 -9.44 -3.55 -0.26
N ASN A 212 -9.94 -4.11 -1.36
CA ASN A 212 -10.74 -3.34 -2.30
C ASN A 212 -12.11 -2.91 -1.73
N HIS A 213 -12.66 -3.67 -0.77
CA HIS A 213 -13.89 -3.31 -0.06
C HIS A 213 -13.66 -2.12 0.88
N ASP A 214 -12.57 -2.12 1.64
CA ASP A 214 -12.18 -1.02 2.53
C ASP A 214 -11.93 0.27 1.73
N ALA A 215 -11.20 0.16 0.60
CA ALA A 215 -10.95 1.29 -0.30
C ALA A 215 -12.24 1.86 -0.92
N LYS A 216 -13.23 1.00 -1.19
CA LYS A 216 -14.53 1.41 -1.70
C LYS A 216 -15.36 2.12 -0.63
N LEU A 217 -15.35 1.62 0.61
CA LEU A 217 -15.97 2.28 1.76
C LEU A 217 -15.35 3.65 2.00
N LEU A 218 -14.01 3.75 2.03
CA LEU A 218 -13.30 5.03 2.20
C LEU A 218 -13.71 6.06 1.14
N ARG A 219 -13.77 5.65 -0.14
CA ARG A 219 -14.23 6.53 -1.22
C ARG A 219 -15.66 7.02 -1.00
N HIS A 220 -16.56 6.14 -0.52
CA HIS A 220 -17.93 6.52 -0.18
C HIS A 220 -17.98 7.53 0.95
N LEU A 221 -17.26 7.27 2.05
CA LEU A 221 -17.20 8.17 3.21
C LEU A 221 -16.60 9.54 2.85
N ASN A 222 -15.68 9.59 1.90
CA ASN A 222 -15.11 10.83 1.33
C ASN A 222 -16.07 11.54 0.34
N GLY A 223 -17.32 11.08 0.20
CA GLY A 223 -18.31 11.71 -0.67
C GLY A 223 -18.18 11.40 -2.16
N HIS A 224 -17.31 10.46 -2.54
CA HIS A 224 -17.20 10.05 -3.94
C HIS A 224 -18.37 9.12 -4.34
N LYS A 225 -18.85 9.27 -5.55
CA LYS A 225 -19.86 8.36 -6.11
C LYS A 225 -19.25 6.97 -6.33
N VAL A 226 -19.80 5.94 -5.67
CA VAL A 226 -19.42 4.54 -5.81
C VAL A 226 -20.65 3.69 -6.11
N SER A 227 -20.45 2.54 -6.78
CA SER A 227 -21.54 1.58 -6.99
C SER A 227 -21.80 0.81 -5.69
N ILE A 228 -23.07 0.77 -5.25
CA ILE A 228 -23.48 0.04 -4.03
C ILE A 228 -23.76 -1.42 -4.42
N THR A 229 -22.68 -2.22 -4.51
CA THR A 229 -22.69 -3.62 -4.92
C THR A 229 -21.71 -4.43 -4.06
N HIS A 230 -21.79 -5.75 -4.13
CA HIS A 230 -20.85 -6.69 -3.49
C HIS A 230 -20.79 -6.58 -1.96
N GLY A 231 -21.90 -6.27 -1.30
CA GLY A 231 -22.01 -6.22 0.15
C GLY A 231 -21.81 -4.85 0.78
N LEU A 232 -21.55 -3.78 0.00
CA LEU A 232 -21.42 -2.43 0.55
C LEU A 232 -22.73 -1.92 1.16
N LYS A 233 -23.89 -2.36 0.63
CA LYS A 233 -25.19 -1.96 1.16
C LYS A 233 -25.32 -2.33 2.64
N GLU A 234 -24.98 -3.55 2.98
CA GLU A 234 -25.03 -4.09 4.34
C GLU A 234 -24.13 -3.29 5.29
N THR A 235 -22.92 -2.94 4.85
CA THR A 235 -22.02 -2.07 5.62
C THR A 235 -22.63 -0.68 5.84
N LEU A 236 -23.20 -0.07 4.80
CA LEU A 236 -23.80 1.28 4.92
C LEU A 236 -24.99 1.28 5.89
N GLU A 237 -25.85 0.27 5.86
CA GLU A 237 -26.96 0.11 6.80
C GLU A 237 -26.45 -0.01 8.25
N GLN A 238 -25.36 -0.77 8.47
CA GLN A 238 -24.70 -0.86 9.78
C GLN A 238 -24.06 0.49 10.21
N PHE A 239 -23.57 1.27 9.24
CA PHE A 239 -22.99 2.59 9.51
C PHE A 239 -24.03 3.68 9.78
N GLU A 240 -25.28 3.54 9.31
CA GLU A 240 -26.33 4.54 9.56
C GLU A 240 -26.51 4.82 11.06
N VAL A 241 -26.49 3.77 11.90
CA VAL A 241 -26.67 3.85 13.34
C VAL A 241 -25.38 4.20 14.12
N GLN A 242 -24.24 4.33 13.44
CA GLN A 242 -22.96 4.66 14.09
C GLN A 242 -22.82 6.18 14.29
N PRO A 243 -22.16 6.61 15.40
CA PRO A 243 -21.83 8.01 15.63
C PRO A 243 -20.97 8.60 14.50
N THR A 244 -21.11 9.92 14.27
CA THR A 244 -20.28 10.62 13.26
C THR A 244 -18.79 10.52 13.58
N GLU A 245 -18.41 10.56 14.84
CA GLU A 245 -17.04 10.43 15.34
C GLU A 245 -16.43 9.09 14.93
N PHE A 246 -17.20 8.01 14.96
CA PHE A 246 -16.74 6.70 14.51
C PHE A 246 -16.52 6.68 12.99
N LYS A 247 -17.43 7.29 12.21
CA LYS A 247 -17.28 7.36 10.74
C LYS A 247 -16.02 8.15 10.35
N LEU A 248 -15.76 9.27 11.03
CA LEU A 248 -14.53 10.05 10.84
C LEU A 248 -13.29 9.26 11.24
N ALA A 249 -13.33 8.57 12.41
CA ALA A 249 -12.21 7.72 12.84
C ALA A 249 -11.89 6.60 11.85
N VAL A 250 -12.91 6.01 11.19
CA VAL A 250 -12.71 5.02 10.13
C VAL A 250 -12.07 5.64 8.89
N GLN A 251 -12.47 6.85 8.49
CA GLN A 251 -11.82 7.57 7.39
C GLN A 251 -10.34 7.84 7.69
N ASP A 252 -10.06 8.42 8.87
CA ASP A 252 -8.69 8.74 9.33
C ASP A 252 -7.81 7.49 9.46
N PHE A 253 -8.40 6.33 9.76
CA PHE A 253 -7.72 5.04 9.84
C PHE A 253 -7.40 4.47 8.45
N LEU A 254 -8.38 4.44 7.54
CA LEU A 254 -8.24 3.78 6.24
C LEU A 254 -7.38 4.58 5.25
N ASP A 255 -7.44 5.92 5.30
CA ASP A 255 -6.78 6.80 4.33
C ASP A 255 -5.25 6.64 4.26
N PRO A 256 -4.50 6.60 5.39
CA PRO A 256 -3.05 6.47 5.40
C PRO A 256 -2.55 5.04 5.20
N LEU A 257 -3.42 4.01 5.14
CA LEU A 257 -2.98 2.62 5.04
C LEU A 257 -2.18 2.38 3.75
N PRO A 258 -0.98 1.77 3.86
CA PRO A 258 -0.17 1.41 2.70
C PRO A 258 -0.82 0.26 1.92
N SER A 259 -0.68 0.25 0.59
CA SER A 259 -1.25 -0.81 -0.26
C SER A 259 -0.62 -2.19 -0.04
N HIS A 260 0.58 -2.24 0.54
CA HIS A 260 1.28 -3.46 0.95
C HIS A 260 2.24 -3.12 2.09
N LEU A 261 2.73 -4.16 2.77
CA LEU A 261 3.74 -4.07 3.82
C LEU A 261 4.95 -4.92 3.47
N ILE A 262 6.14 -4.37 3.72
CA ILE A 262 7.41 -5.09 3.70
C ILE A 262 7.88 -5.22 5.14
N LEU A 263 8.09 -6.45 5.58
CA LEU A 263 8.40 -6.82 6.96
C LEU A 263 9.65 -7.70 7.01
N ASP A 264 10.24 -7.86 8.19
CA ASP A 264 11.41 -8.72 8.48
C ASP A 264 12.55 -8.57 7.47
N GLY A 265 13.04 -7.34 7.31
CA GLY A 265 14.15 -7.07 6.39
C GLY A 265 13.85 -7.40 4.93
N GLY A 266 12.57 -7.37 4.53
CA GLY A 266 12.14 -7.70 3.17
C GLY A 266 11.85 -9.17 2.93
N LYS A 267 11.90 -10.03 3.96
CA LYS A 267 11.60 -11.48 3.82
C LYS A 267 10.11 -11.79 3.74
N LEU A 268 9.27 -10.91 4.28
CA LEU A 268 7.82 -11.04 4.29
C LEU A 268 7.17 -9.82 3.63
N VAL A 269 6.28 -10.07 2.69
CA VAL A 269 5.43 -9.04 2.06
C VAL A 269 3.97 -9.43 2.22
N VAL A 270 3.15 -8.47 2.62
CA VAL A 270 1.71 -8.64 2.79
C VAL A 270 0.98 -7.65 1.90
N ALA A 271 0.09 -8.14 1.03
CA ALA A 271 -0.72 -7.31 0.13
C ALA A 271 -2.06 -8.00 -0.13
N HIS A 272 -3.17 -7.26 -0.09
CA HIS A 272 -4.51 -7.85 -0.10
C HIS A 272 -4.73 -8.82 -1.29
N ALA A 273 -4.54 -8.39 -2.53
CA ALA A 273 -4.69 -9.27 -3.71
C ALA A 273 -3.34 -9.76 -4.28
N GLY A 274 -2.26 -9.56 -3.53
CA GLY A 274 -0.90 -9.92 -3.92
C GLY A 274 -0.10 -8.78 -4.52
N ILE A 275 1.15 -9.07 -4.90
CA ILE A 275 2.08 -8.08 -5.43
C ILE A 275 3.20 -8.75 -6.25
N LYS A 276 3.56 -8.17 -7.39
CA LYS A 276 4.74 -8.57 -8.17
C LYS A 276 6.02 -8.13 -7.49
N GLU A 277 7.12 -8.88 -7.67
CA GLU A 277 8.42 -8.52 -7.09
C GLU A 277 8.84 -7.09 -7.44
N SER A 278 8.71 -6.70 -8.72
CA SER A 278 9.06 -5.35 -9.20
C SER A 278 8.24 -4.20 -8.60
N TYR A 279 7.12 -4.50 -7.93
CA TYR A 279 6.26 -3.52 -7.29
C TYR A 279 6.53 -3.36 -5.78
N GLN A 280 7.25 -4.30 -5.18
CA GLN A 280 7.57 -4.27 -3.75
C GLN A 280 8.40 -3.04 -3.41
N GLY A 281 8.02 -2.34 -2.33
CA GLY A 281 8.69 -1.11 -1.89
C GLY A 281 8.43 0.10 -2.78
N ARG A 282 7.42 0.07 -3.64
CA ARG A 282 7.04 1.20 -4.50
C ARG A 282 5.60 1.62 -4.22
N SER A 283 5.27 2.86 -4.55
CA SER A 283 3.93 3.42 -4.32
C SER A 283 3.48 4.20 -5.56
N SER A 284 2.45 3.68 -6.22
CA SER A 284 1.78 4.35 -7.34
C SER A 284 0.31 3.94 -7.42
N GLY A 285 -0.48 4.63 -8.24
CA GLY A 285 -1.86 4.22 -8.52
C GLY A 285 -1.96 2.82 -9.14
N ARG A 286 -1.01 2.46 -10.01
CA ARG A 286 -0.91 1.15 -10.66
C ARG A 286 -0.63 0.04 -9.64
N ILE A 287 0.32 0.25 -8.74
CA ILE A 287 0.67 -0.70 -7.68
C ILE A 287 -0.48 -0.86 -6.70
N ARG A 288 -1.08 0.25 -6.27
CA ARG A 288 -2.27 0.22 -5.42
C ARG A 288 -3.41 -0.58 -6.05
N ALA A 289 -3.67 -0.36 -7.34
CA ALA A 289 -4.70 -1.12 -8.07
C ALA A 289 -4.37 -2.62 -8.11
N PHE A 290 -3.10 -2.99 -8.35
CA PHE A 290 -2.69 -4.38 -8.31
C PHE A 290 -2.87 -4.99 -6.92
N CYS A 291 -2.42 -4.30 -5.86
CA CYS A 291 -2.58 -4.78 -4.48
C CYS A 291 -4.04 -4.96 -4.07
N HIS A 292 -4.98 -4.16 -4.62
CA HIS A 292 -6.40 -4.26 -4.29
C HIS A 292 -7.16 -5.29 -5.14
N TYR A 293 -6.78 -5.50 -6.41
CA TYR A 293 -7.58 -6.27 -7.37
C TYR A 293 -6.84 -7.44 -8.01
N GLY A 294 -5.55 -7.58 -7.79
CA GLY A 294 -4.68 -8.56 -8.46
C GLY A 294 -4.38 -8.17 -9.91
N ASP A 295 -3.90 -9.15 -10.68
CA ASP A 295 -3.61 -8.98 -12.11
C ASP A 295 -4.91 -9.15 -12.91
N THR A 296 -5.43 -8.05 -13.45
CA THR A 296 -6.67 -8.01 -14.23
C THR A 296 -6.43 -7.34 -15.58
N ASN A 297 -7.25 -7.69 -16.58
CA ASN A 297 -7.20 -7.07 -17.91
C ASN A 297 -8.38 -6.13 -18.18
N GLY A 298 -9.29 -5.96 -17.21
CA GLY A 298 -10.51 -5.15 -17.33
C GLY A 298 -11.68 -5.90 -17.98
N GLU A 299 -11.52 -7.15 -18.40
CA GLU A 299 -12.61 -8.01 -18.87
C GLU A 299 -13.39 -8.60 -17.69
N THR A 300 -14.62 -9.05 -17.97
CA THR A 300 -15.47 -9.77 -17.02
C THR A 300 -15.72 -11.20 -17.51
N ASP A 301 -15.78 -12.13 -16.55
CA ASP A 301 -16.09 -13.54 -16.80
C ASP A 301 -17.60 -13.78 -17.00
N SER A 302 -17.99 -15.03 -17.22
CA SER A 302 -19.41 -15.45 -17.38
C SER A 302 -20.28 -15.21 -16.14
N PHE A 303 -19.67 -14.94 -14.98
CA PHE A 303 -20.34 -14.59 -13.73
C PHE A 303 -20.43 -13.07 -13.51
N GLY A 304 -19.96 -12.26 -14.46
CA GLY A 304 -19.90 -10.80 -14.35
C GLY A 304 -18.81 -10.29 -13.41
N LEU A 305 -17.83 -11.14 -13.06
CA LEU A 305 -16.71 -10.79 -12.21
C LEU A 305 -15.47 -10.47 -13.07
N PRO A 306 -14.55 -9.60 -12.59
CA PRO A 306 -13.30 -9.33 -13.30
C PRO A 306 -12.52 -10.61 -13.57
N VAL A 307 -12.03 -10.77 -14.81
CA VAL A 307 -11.07 -11.82 -15.16
C VAL A 307 -9.76 -11.55 -14.45
N ARG A 308 -9.30 -12.49 -13.65
CA ARG A 308 -8.07 -12.41 -12.86
C ARG A 308 -7.05 -13.40 -13.38
N TYR A 309 -5.83 -12.96 -13.54
CA TYR A 309 -4.70 -13.82 -13.85
C TYR A 309 -4.00 -14.24 -12.57
N ASN A 310 -3.58 -15.49 -12.50
CA ASN A 310 -2.86 -15.99 -11.33
C ASN A 310 -1.39 -15.55 -11.41
N TRP A 311 -1.12 -14.33 -10.93
CA TRP A 311 0.22 -13.73 -10.90
C TRP A 311 1.22 -14.58 -10.08
N ALA A 312 0.75 -15.38 -9.12
CA ALA A 312 1.58 -16.21 -8.25
C ALA A 312 2.28 -17.37 -9.01
N LEU A 313 1.76 -17.76 -10.18
CA LEU A 313 2.41 -18.74 -11.06
C LEU A 313 3.76 -18.23 -11.58
N ASP A 314 3.85 -16.95 -11.84
CA ASP A 314 5.05 -16.29 -12.40
C ASP A 314 5.93 -15.65 -11.31
N TYR A 315 5.54 -15.77 -10.02
CA TYR A 315 6.30 -15.17 -8.93
C TYR A 315 7.62 -15.91 -8.69
N SER A 316 8.74 -15.20 -8.81
CA SER A 316 10.10 -15.70 -8.62
C SER A 316 10.89 -14.93 -7.54
N GLY A 317 10.25 -13.96 -6.88
CA GLY A 317 10.89 -13.10 -5.88
C GLY A 317 11.39 -13.85 -4.64
N GLU A 318 12.31 -13.22 -3.91
CA GLU A 318 12.91 -13.79 -2.71
C GLU A 318 11.97 -13.72 -1.50
N ALA A 319 11.15 -12.67 -1.40
CA ALA A 319 10.21 -12.49 -0.31
C ALA A 319 9.08 -13.54 -0.32
N MET A 320 8.65 -13.93 0.87
CA MET A 320 7.36 -14.61 1.04
C MET A 320 6.23 -13.61 0.85
N VAL A 321 5.23 -13.91 0.01
CA VAL A 321 4.06 -13.05 -0.17
C VAL A 321 2.81 -13.72 0.38
N VAL A 322 2.13 -13.04 1.31
CA VAL A 322 0.84 -13.47 1.87
C VAL A 322 -0.27 -12.57 1.32
N TYR A 323 -1.32 -13.19 0.78
CA TYR A 323 -2.41 -12.47 0.14
C TYR A 323 -3.77 -13.18 0.31
N GLY A 324 -4.87 -12.52 -0.07
CA GLY A 324 -6.25 -13.00 -0.02
C GLY A 324 -7.05 -12.66 -1.27
N HIS A 325 -8.21 -11.97 -1.10
CA HIS A 325 -9.05 -11.42 -2.16
C HIS A 325 -9.76 -12.43 -3.05
N THR A 326 -9.20 -13.57 -3.28
CA THR A 326 -9.78 -14.59 -4.17
C THR A 326 -10.02 -15.87 -3.36
N PRO A 327 -11.28 -16.18 -3.01
CA PRO A 327 -11.58 -17.29 -2.13
C PRO A 327 -11.10 -18.63 -2.68
N VAL A 328 -10.24 -19.30 -1.90
CA VAL A 328 -9.75 -20.67 -2.16
C VAL A 328 -10.32 -21.64 -1.14
N GLN A 329 -10.47 -22.89 -1.52
CA GLN A 329 -10.99 -23.91 -0.62
C GLN A 329 -10.05 -24.19 0.56
N ASN A 330 -8.76 -24.18 0.32
CA ASN A 330 -7.71 -24.33 1.34
C ASN A 330 -6.50 -23.48 0.99
N ALA A 331 -5.93 -22.87 2.02
CA ALA A 331 -4.66 -22.15 1.88
C ALA A 331 -3.55 -23.15 1.50
N SER A 332 -2.86 -22.88 0.42
CA SER A 332 -1.76 -23.72 -0.06
C SER A 332 -0.69 -22.88 -0.74
N TRP A 333 0.55 -23.34 -0.62
CA TRP A 333 1.70 -22.65 -1.17
C TRP A 333 1.80 -22.80 -2.68
N LEU A 334 2.10 -21.69 -3.35
CA LEU A 334 2.48 -21.67 -4.75
C LEU A 334 3.71 -20.76 -4.89
N ASN A 335 4.85 -21.34 -5.33
CA ASN A 335 6.13 -20.66 -5.22
C ASN A 335 6.40 -20.19 -3.78
N LYS A 336 6.81 -18.95 -3.56
CA LYS A 336 6.93 -18.34 -2.22
C LYS A 336 5.68 -17.53 -1.82
N THR A 337 4.52 -17.87 -2.36
CA THR A 337 3.28 -17.12 -2.10
C THR A 337 2.21 -18.03 -1.49
N ILE A 338 1.29 -17.46 -0.71
CA ILE A 338 0.15 -18.17 -0.14
C ILE A 338 -1.09 -17.26 -0.10
N CYS A 339 -2.19 -17.77 -0.67
CA CYS A 339 -3.52 -17.17 -0.51
C CYS A 339 -4.17 -17.72 0.75
N ILE A 340 -4.59 -16.84 1.67
CA ILE A 340 -5.25 -17.23 2.93
C ILE A 340 -6.72 -16.75 3.01
N ASP A 341 -7.27 -16.17 1.96
CA ASP A 341 -8.72 -15.97 1.85
C ASP A 341 -9.38 -17.33 1.62
N THR A 342 -9.97 -17.88 2.65
CA THR A 342 -10.68 -19.17 2.60
C THR A 342 -12.18 -19.00 2.71
N GLY A 343 -12.68 -17.80 2.34
CA GLY A 343 -14.08 -17.52 2.10
C GLY A 343 -14.96 -17.55 3.35
N CYS A 344 -14.52 -16.98 4.47
CA CYS A 344 -15.27 -16.99 5.73
C CYS A 344 -16.71 -16.53 5.53
N VAL A 345 -16.93 -15.36 4.96
CA VAL A 345 -18.26 -14.76 4.76
C VAL A 345 -19.16 -15.60 3.85
N PHE A 346 -18.59 -16.47 3.02
CA PHE A 346 -19.29 -17.40 2.13
C PHE A 346 -19.50 -18.80 2.73
N GLY A 347 -19.30 -18.98 4.05
CA GLY A 347 -19.47 -20.26 4.72
C GLY A 347 -18.24 -21.17 4.71
N GLY A 348 -17.08 -20.65 4.31
CA GLY A 348 -15.79 -21.33 4.36
C GLY A 348 -15.11 -21.24 5.74
N LYS A 349 -13.92 -20.68 5.80
CA LYS A 349 -13.12 -20.55 7.03
C LYS A 349 -12.53 -19.15 7.12
N LEU A 350 -12.30 -18.65 8.34
CA LEU A 350 -11.35 -17.55 8.56
C LEU A 350 -9.98 -18.17 8.87
N THR A 351 -8.98 -17.75 8.10
CA THR A 351 -7.65 -18.37 8.14
C THR A 351 -6.57 -17.35 8.48
N ALA A 352 -5.63 -17.77 9.30
CA ALA A 352 -4.40 -17.05 9.60
C ALA A 352 -3.16 -17.84 9.19
N LEU A 353 -2.10 -17.13 8.81
CA LEU A 353 -0.75 -17.66 8.66
C LEU A 353 0.13 -17.16 9.80
N ARG A 354 0.74 -18.06 10.55
CA ARG A 354 1.75 -17.73 11.56
C ARG A 354 3.12 -17.57 10.91
N TYR A 355 3.75 -16.41 11.11
CA TYR A 355 5.11 -16.14 10.67
C TYR A 355 6.05 -16.13 11.89
N PRO A 356 7.27 -16.69 11.82
CA PRO A 356 7.91 -17.33 10.66
C PRO A 356 7.64 -18.83 10.51
N SER A 357 6.85 -19.45 11.42
CA SER A 357 6.63 -20.92 11.46
C SER A 357 5.92 -21.47 10.22
N LYS A 358 5.21 -20.63 9.47
CA LYS A 358 4.38 -21.00 8.30
C LYS A 358 3.19 -21.91 8.66
N GLU A 359 2.80 -21.95 9.93
CA GLU A 359 1.64 -22.70 10.39
C GLU A 359 0.37 -21.99 9.90
N VAL A 360 -0.55 -22.75 9.34
CA VAL A 360 -1.88 -22.29 8.93
C VAL A 360 -2.89 -22.65 10.02
N VAL A 361 -3.53 -21.67 10.60
CA VAL A 361 -4.56 -21.81 11.63
C VAL A 361 -5.88 -21.28 11.08
N SER A 362 -6.98 -22.01 11.27
CA SER A 362 -8.29 -21.57 10.78
C SER A 362 -9.42 -21.95 11.73
N VAL A 363 -10.52 -21.22 11.65
CA VAL A 363 -11.80 -21.52 12.28
C VAL A 363 -12.89 -21.61 11.19
N PRO A 364 -13.86 -22.51 11.32
CA PRO A 364 -14.97 -22.58 10.37
C PRO A 364 -15.86 -21.33 10.51
N ALA A 365 -16.49 -20.93 9.44
CA ALA A 365 -17.57 -19.95 9.49
C ALA A 365 -18.77 -20.54 10.23
N ASN A 366 -19.46 -19.74 11.05
CA ASN A 366 -20.65 -20.16 11.78
C ASN A 366 -21.82 -20.45 10.83
N LYS A 367 -21.87 -19.77 9.67
CA LYS A 367 -22.86 -19.95 8.60
C LYS A 367 -22.38 -19.29 7.31
N THR A 368 -23.13 -19.49 6.23
CA THR A 368 -23.00 -18.66 5.03
C THR A 368 -23.71 -17.32 5.31
N TYR A 369 -22.96 -16.23 5.29
CA TYR A 369 -23.48 -14.87 5.50
C TYR A 369 -23.86 -14.20 4.19
N TYR A 370 -23.16 -14.55 3.12
CA TYR A 370 -23.36 -14.00 1.79
C TYR A 370 -23.16 -15.08 0.73
N ASP A 371 -24.03 -15.13 -0.28
CA ASP A 371 -23.90 -16.12 -1.36
C ASP A 371 -22.77 -15.75 -2.31
N THR A 372 -21.91 -16.72 -2.62
CA THR A 372 -20.85 -16.53 -3.60
C THR A 372 -21.39 -16.73 -5.03
N PRO A 373 -21.08 -15.83 -5.99
CA PRO A 373 -21.50 -15.98 -7.37
C PRO A 373 -20.80 -17.15 -8.10
N ARG A 374 -19.69 -17.65 -7.56
CA ARG A 374 -18.95 -18.79 -8.13
C ARG A 374 -18.39 -19.71 -7.04
N PRO A 375 -18.13 -21.00 -7.32
CA PRO A 375 -17.46 -21.91 -6.38
C PRO A 375 -16.07 -21.41 -5.99
N PHE A 376 -15.62 -21.80 -4.80
CA PHE A 376 -14.22 -21.56 -4.37
C PHE A 376 -13.25 -22.27 -5.30
N LEU A 377 -12.10 -21.66 -5.48
CA LEU A 377 -11.05 -22.24 -6.31
C LEU A 377 -10.38 -23.41 -5.57
N ASN A 378 -10.26 -24.54 -6.25
CA ASN A 378 -9.78 -25.79 -5.63
C ASN A 378 -8.26 -25.87 -5.49
N SER A 379 -7.52 -24.96 -6.12
CA SER A 379 -6.04 -24.97 -6.11
C SER A 379 -5.49 -23.57 -6.27
N PRO A 380 -4.33 -23.24 -5.68
CA PRO A 380 -3.63 -22.01 -5.97
C PRO A 380 -3.19 -21.92 -7.45
N ALA A 381 -3.07 -23.06 -8.14
CA ALA A 381 -2.81 -23.10 -9.58
C ALA A 381 -4.08 -22.86 -10.43
N TRP A 382 -5.11 -22.22 -9.87
CA TRP A 382 -6.32 -21.85 -10.61
C TRP A 382 -5.99 -20.92 -11.78
N GLY A 383 -6.60 -21.19 -12.91
CA GLY A 383 -6.35 -20.47 -14.16
C GLY A 383 -5.24 -21.12 -14.98
N SER A 384 -5.55 -21.40 -16.23
CA SER A 384 -4.55 -21.73 -17.25
C SER A 384 -3.50 -20.64 -17.37
N ALA A 385 -2.31 -20.99 -17.86
CA ALA A 385 -1.17 -20.10 -18.08
C ALA A 385 -1.58 -18.65 -18.40
N ASN A 386 -0.95 -17.69 -17.73
CA ASN A 386 -1.17 -16.26 -17.99
C ASN A 386 -0.99 -16.02 -19.51
N PRO A 387 -2.05 -15.68 -20.26
CA PRO A 387 -1.95 -15.48 -21.69
C PRO A 387 -1.03 -14.31 -22.09
N ARG A 388 -0.65 -13.45 -21.10
CA ARG A 388 0.32 -12.37 -21.28
C ARG A 388 1.77 -12.83 -21.16
N ASN A 389 2.00 -14.04 -20.70
CA ASN A 389 3.33 -14.66 -20.63
C ASN A 389 3.22 -16.14 -21.03
N PRO A 390 3.00 -16.44 -22.35
CA PRO A 390 3.05 -17.80 -22.83
C PRO A 390 4.50 -18.28 -22.68
N ARG A 391 4.72 -19.30 -21.81
CA ARG A 391 6.00 -20.00 -21.73
C ARG A 391 6.27 -20.78 -23.00
#